data_14a7ae22a3a4e391c846af7f0e9cef8c
#
_entry.id   14a7ae22a3a4e391c846af7f0e9cef8c
#
_cell.length_a   1.000
_cell.length_b   1.000
_cell.length_c   1.000
_cell.angle_alpha   90.00
_cell.angle_beta   90.00
_cell.angle_gamma   90.00
#
_symmetry.space_group_name_H-M   'P 1'
#
loop_
_entity.id
_entity.type
_entity.pdbx_description
1 polymer ?
#
loop_
_entity_poly.entity_id
_entity_poly.type
_entity_poly.pdbx_seq_one_letter_code
_entity_poly.pdbx_strand_id
1 'polypeptide(L)'
;MATTEATAPDPPADGHVGDPVPGVRHDTFTVGLHLAAPASAVFEAFADTSIRRRWHKLPGRHVSYEHDFTVGGGETASSVFPVPGAPPERLEYESRYLDITPDSRIVYTYTARVDDVPRWTSLVTVELRPEGTGTQLRWVEQAAFLTASAEPDQDLPHLRGATRLRLNGLAAAVTPAPGRAA
;
A
#
# COMPACT_ATOMS: atom_id res chain seq x y z
N MET A 1 10.64 75.89 -21.06
CA MET A 1 9.85 74.65 -21.12
C MET A 1 10.74 73.56 -20.59
N ALA A 2 10.54 73.14 -19.35
CA ALA A 2 11.29 72.07 -18.73
C ALA A 2 10.41 70.83 -18.74
N THR A 3 10.88 69.75 -19.41
CA THR A 3 10.22 68.46 -19.51
C THR A 3 10.58 67.64 -18.26
N THR A 4 9.59 67.40 -17.44
CA THR A 4 9.72 66.53 -16.26
C THR A 4 9.64 65.10 -16.73
N GLU A 5 10.74 64.36 -16.58
CA GLU A 5 10.82 62.94 -16.84
C GLU A 5 10.27 62.16 -15.63
N ALA A 6 9.18 61.44 -15.84
CA ALA A 6 8.54 60.61 -14.80
C ALA A 6 9.33 59.29 -14.66
N THR A 7 9.97 59.12 -13.51
CA THR A 7 10.60 57.87 -13.10
C THR A 7 9.52 56.80 -12.87
N ALA A 8 9.64 55.68 -13.57
CA ALA A 8 8.79 54.51 -13.36
C ALA A 8 9.09 53.88 -11.97
N PRO A 9 8.06 53.37 -11.24
CA PRO A 9 8.30 52.71 -9.99
C PRO A 9 9.05 51.37 -10.20
N ASP A 10 9.99 51.10 -9.31
CA ASP A 10 10.71 49.82 -9.22
C ASP A 10 9.72 48.64 -9.04
N PRO A 11 10.00 47.50 -9.67
CA PRO A 11 9.22 46.30 -9.42
C PRO A 11 9.41 45.84 -7.98
N PRO A 12 8.34 45.24 -7.32
CA PRO A 12 8.48 44.76 -5.99
C PRO A 12 9.53 43.66 -5.92
N ALA A 13 10.50 43.83 -5.04
CA ALA A 13 11.49 42.85 -4.68
C ALA A 13 10.80 41.72 -3.90
N ASP A 14 11.29 40.49 -4.15
CA ASP A 14 11.16 39.29 -3.33
C ASP A 14 9.80 38.56 -3.35
N GLY A 15 9.60 37.82 -4.44
CA GLY A 15 8.95 36.52 -4.32
C GLY A 15 9.82 35.63 -3.44
N HIS A 16 9.39 35.42 -2.19
CA HIS A 16 9.90 34.34 -1.34
C HIS A 16 9.64 33.04 -2.09
N VAL A 17 10.64 32.54 -2.82
CA VAL A 17 10.63 31.19 -3.38
C VAL A 17 10.75 30.29 -2.18
N GLY A 18 9.61 29.83 -1.66
CA GLY A 18 9.58 28.80 -0.63
C GLY A 18 10.45 27.62 -1.09
N ASP A 19 11.14 26.99 -0.15
CA ASP A 19 11.92 25.79 -0.44
C ASP A 19 11.07 24.85 -1.30
N PRO A 20 11.65 24.27 -2.39
CA PRO A 20 10.90 23.40 -3.27
C PRO A 20 10.30 22.25 -2.44
N VAL A 21 8.97 22.13 -2.44
CA VAL A 21 8.30 20.98 -1.83
C VAL A 21 8.92 19.73 -2.46
N PRO A 22 9.49 18.81 -1.66
CA PRO A 22 10.08 17.59 -2.21
C PRO A 22 9.07 16.93 -3.15
N GLY A 23 9.49 16.68 -4.39
CA GLY A 23 8.62 16.10 -5.40
C GLY A 23 8.15 14.71 -5.00
N VAL A 24 6.92 14.35 -5.37
CA VAL A 24 6.40 13.00 -5.21
C VAL A 24 7.23 12.04 -6.06
N ARG A 25 7.76 10.97 -5.47
CA ARG A 25 8.48 9.92 -6.19
C ARG A 25 7.52 8.80 -6.55
N HIS A 26 7.58 8.34 -7.81
CA HIS A 26 6.76 7.25 -8.32
C HIS A 26 7.61 6.03 -8.63
N ASP A 27 7.12 4.86 -8.25
CA ASP A 27 7.76 3.59 -8.52
C ASP A 27 6.72 2.51 -8.83
N THR A 28 7.17 1.46 -9.55
CA THR A 28 6.34 0.30 -9.87
C THR A 28 7.14 -0.98 -9.63
N PHE A 29 6.51 -1.96 -8.99
CA PHE A 29 7.11 -3.28 -8.85
C PHE A 29 6.10 -4.40 -9.07
N THR A 30 6.62 -5.59 -9.34
CA THR A 30 5.83 -6.81 -9.48
C THR A 30 6.37 -7.88 -8.54
N VAL A 31 5.45 -8.63 -7.92
CA VAL A 31 5.73 -9.87 -7.20
C VAL A 31 4.89 -10.98 -7.81
N GLY A 32 5.55 -12.06 -8.25
CA GLY A 32 4.90 -13.30 -8.68
C GLY A 32 5.02 -14.37 -7.60
N LEU A 33 3.98 -15.19 -7.44
CA LEU A 33 3.95 -16.28 -6.49
C LEU A 33 3.09 -17.42 -7.03
N HIS A 34 3.65 -18.64 -7.04
CA HIS A 34 2.86 -19.85 -7.26
C HIS A 34 2.27 -20.33 -5.93
N LEU A 35 0.97 -20.59 -5.92
CA LEU A 35 0.20 -21.05 -4.76
C LEU A 35 -0.36 -22.44 -5.04
N ALA A 36 -0.12 -23.40 -4.13
CA ALA A 36 -0.64 -24.76 -4.23
C ALA A 36 -2.13 -24.84 -3.81
N ALA A 37 -2.95 -23.93 -4.36
CA ALA A 37 -4.37 -23.84 -4.11
C ALA A 37 -5.10 -23.33 -5.36
N PRO A 38 -6.35 -23.73 -5.63
CA PRO A 38 -7.12 -23.25 -6.77
C PRO A 38 -7.41 -21.74 -6.65
N ALA A 39 -7.64 -21.06 -7.79
CA ALA A 39 -7.86 -19.63 -7.83
C ALA A 39 -9.03 -19.16 -6.94
N SER A 40 -10.09 -19.97 -6.82
CA SER A 40 -11.22 -19.71 -5.93
C SER A 40 -10.81 -19.66 -4.45
N ALA A 41 -9.95 -20.57 -3.99
CA ALA A 41 -9.47 -20.56 -2.61
C ALA A 41 -8.52 -19.39 -2.35
N VAL A 42 -7.72 -19.00 -3.34
CA VAL A 42 -6.86 -17.80 -3.25
C VAL A 42 -7.73 -16.54 -3.21
N PHE A 43 -8.74 -16.46 -4.08
CA PHE A 43 -9.68 -15.34 -4.11
C PHE A 43 -10.46 -15.23 -2.79
N GLU A 44 -10.94 -16.34 -2.25
CA GLU A 44 -11.63 -16.40 -0.95
C GLU A 44 -10.74 -15.88 0.18
N ALA A 45 -9.43 -16.11 0.11
CA ALA A 45 -8.49 -15.59 1.11
C ALA A 45 -8.34 -14.05 1.07
N PHE A 46 -8.74 -13.38 -0.02
CA PHE A 46 -8.93 -11.94 -0.06
C PHE A 46 -10.32 -11.53 0.44
N ALA A 47 -11.35 -12.29 0.10
CA ALA A 47 -12.76 -11.96 0.34
C ALA A 47 -13.21 -12.22 1.78
N ASP A 48 -12.84 -13.37 2.35
CA ASP A 48 -13.21 -13.72 3.73
C ASP A 48 -12.38 -12.93 4.74
N THR A 49 -13.05 -12.10 5.54
CA THR A 49 -12.43 -11.25 6.55
C THR A 49 -11.61 -12.05 7.57
N SER A 50 -12.05 -13.25 7.94
CA SER A 50 -11.37 -14.08 8.93
C SER A 50 -10.06 -14.65 8.40
N ILE A 51 -10.02 -15.01 7.12
CA ILE A 51 -8.82 -15.48 6.42
C ILE A 51 -7.91 -14.29 6.13
N ARG A 52 -8.46 -13.18 5.63
CA ARG A 52 -7.74 -11.96 5.31
C ARG A 52 -6.94 -11.44 6.50
N ARG A 53 -7.54 -11.37 7.68
CA ARG A 53 -6.90 -10.95 8.93
C ARG A 53 -5.72 -11.82 9.37
N ARG A 54 -5.57 -13.03 8.87
CA ARG A 54 -4.44 -13.91 9.22
C ARG A 54 -3.16 -13.54 8.48
N TRP A 55 -3.27 -13.02 7.27
CA TRP A 55 -2.13 -12.73 6.42
C TRP A 55 -1.95 -11.23 6.09
N HIS A 56 -2.99 -10.42 6.14
CA HIS A 56 -2.91 -8.98 5.96
C HIS A 56 -2.97 -8.29 7.34
N LYS A 57 -1.78 -8.06 7.93
CA LYS A 57 -1.67 -7.49 9.28
C LYS A 57 -0.73 -6.30 9.27
N LEU A 58 -1.10 -5.24 10.02
CA LEU A 58 -0.15 -4.24 10.43
C LEU A 58 0.70 -4.78 11.59
N PRO A 59 2.01 -4.47 11.65
CA PRO A 59 2.83 -4.80 12.80
C PRO A 59 2.43 -3.96 14.00
N GLY A 60 2.71 -4.45 15.23
CA GLY A 60 2.49 -3.67 16.44
C GLY A 60 1.41 -4.25 17.36
N ARG A 61 0.86 -3.36 18.20
CA ARG A 61 -0.16 -3.66 19.23
C ARG A 61 -1.41 -2.83 18.98
N HIS A 62 -2.50 -3.13 19.72
CA HIS A 62 -3.79 -2.40 19.63
C HIS A 62 -4.32 -2.34 18.19
N VAL A 63 -4.27 -3.48 17.49
CA VAL A 63 -4.68 -3.57 16.10
C VAL A 63 -6.19 -3.47 15.98
N SER A 64 -6.69 -2.49 15.21
CA SER A 64 -8.05 -2.47 14.67
C SER A 64 -8.04 -2.92 13.21
N TYR A 65 -9.15 -3.48 12.75
CA TYR A 65 -9.28 -3.90 11.35
C TYR A 65 -10.76 -4.02 10.98
N GLU A 66 -11.15 -3.35 9.91
CA GLU A 66 -12.45 -3.45 9.26
C GLU A 66 -12.26 -3.81 7.79
N HIS A 67 -13.22 -4.53 7.21
CA HIS A 67 -13.12 -5.03 5.85
C HIS A 67 -14.49 -5.14 5.20
N ASP A 68 -14.66 -4.47 4.06
CA ASP A 68 -15.80 -4.58 3.15
C ASP A 68 -15.28 -4.94 1.75
N PHE A 69 -15.38 -6.23 1.38
CA PHE A 69 -14.90 -6.75 0.09
C PHE A 69 -15.93 -6.54 -1.02
N THR A 70 -16.29 -5.29 -1.27
CA THR A 70 -17.16 -4.88 -2.37
C THR A 70 -16.49 -3.78 -3.20
N VAL A 71 -16.88 -3.63 -4.47
CA VAL A 71 -16.42 -2.48 -5.28
C VAL A 71 -16.95 -1.18 -4.64
N GLY A 72 -16.02 -0.28 -4.32
CA GLY A 72 -16.32 0.95 -3.56
C GLY A 72 -16.17 0.81 -2.06
N GLY A 73 -16.21 -0.42 -1.50
CA GLY A 73 -15.78 -0.75 -0.16
C GLY A 73 -14.26 -0.76 -0.03
N GLY A 74 -13.73 -1.30 1.06
CA GLY A 74 -12.28 -1.32 1.31
C GLY A 74 -11.91 -1.91 2.66
N GLU A 75 -10.70 -1.63 3.08
CA GLU A 75 -10.16 -2.04 4.37
C GLU A 75 -9.66 -0.81 5.13
N THR A 76 -9.89 -0.80 6.43
CA THR A 76 -9.19 0.11 7.35
C THR A 76 -8.46 -0.70 8.40
N ALA A 77 -7.24 -0.30 8.72
CA ALA A 77 -6.45 -0.92 9.78
C ALA A 77 -5.64 0.13 10.51
N SER A 78 -5.49 -0.02 11.82
CA SER A 78 -4.57 0.78 12.61
C SER A 78 -3.84 -0.07 13.65
N SER A 79 -2.64 0.37 14.04
CA SER A 79 -1.85 -0.25 15.09
C SER A 79 -0.88 0.76 15.71
N VAL A 80 -0.32 0.39 16.86
CA VAL A 80 0.77 1.14 17.51
C VAL A 80 2.04 0.30 17.44
N PHE A 81 3.03 0.79 16.72
CA PHE A 81 4.30 0.12 16.52
C PHE A 81 5.35 0.63 17.52
N PRO A 82 5.94 -0.25 18.34
CA PRO A 82 6.99 0.16 19.26
C PRO A 82 8.30 0.42 18.51
N VAL A 83 8.85 1.62 18.64
CA VAL A 83 10.15 2.00 18.07
C VAL A 83 11.20 1.97 19.18
N PRO A 84 12.29 1.18 19.07
CA PRO A 84 13.36 1.16 20.06
C PRO A 84 14.00 2.53 20.24
N GLY A 85 13.97 3.07 21.45
CA GLY A 85 14.62 4.36 21.79
C GLY A 85 13.88 5.61 21.31
N ALA A 86 12.65 5.47 20.77
CA ALA A 86 11.82 6.57 20.32
C ALA A 86 10.35 6.36 20.77
N PRO A 87 9.49 7.39 20.71
CA PRO A 87 8.06 7.23 20.90
C PRO A 87 7.49 6.19 19.93
N PRO A 88 6.45 5.43 20.34
CA PRO A 88 5.80 4.49 19.45
C PRO A 88 5.10 5.23 18.30
N GLU A 89 5.10 4.63 17.10
CA GLU A 89 4.44 5.17 15.91
C GLU A 89 3.03 4.62 15.76
N ARG A 90 2.09 5.45 15.36
CA ARG A 90 0.75 5.04 14.94
C ARG A 90 0.77 4.72 13.45
N LEU A 91 0.52 3.48 13.11
CA LEU A 91 0.40 3.02 11.73
C LEU A 91 -1.07 2.96 11.33
N GLU A 92 -1.37 3.44 10.13
CA GLU A 92 -2.71 3.39 9.55
C GLU A 92 -2.64 2.93 8.09
N TYR A 93 -3.64 2.18 7.70
CA TYR A 93 -3.86 1.69 6.35
C TYR A 93 -5.33 1.88 6.00
N GLU A 94 -5.57 2.48 4.85
CA GLU A 94 -6.91 2.67 4.29
C GLU A 94 -6.90 2.30 2.82
N SER A 95 -7.82 1.44 2.39
CA SER A 95 -7.93 1.01 1.00
C SER A 95 -9.34 1.20 0.43
N ARG A 96 -9.42 1.16 -0.91
CA ARG A 96 -10.69 1.15 -1.65
C ARG A 96 -10.61 0.19 -2.83
N TYR A 97 -11.53 -0.75 -2.91
CA TYR A 97 -11.66 -1.64 -4.06
C TYR A 97 -12.27 -0.91 -5.25
N LEU A 98 -11.58 -1.01 -6.41
CA LEU A 98 -11.98 -0.36 -7.67
C LEU A 98 -12.61 -1.35 -8.64
N ASP A 99 -12.11 -2.61 -8.64
CA ASP A 99 -12.61 -3.68 -9.49
C ASP A 99 -12.39 -5.02 -8.79
N ILE A 100 -13.40 -5.88 -8.85
CA ILE A 100 -13.36 -7.24 -8.32
C ILE A 100 -13.97 -8.15 -9.38
N THR A 101 -13.15 -8.99 -9.99
CA THR A 101 -13.58 -10.07 -10.88
C THR A 101 -13.33 -11.39 -10.16
N PRO A 102 -14.36 -12.14 -9.77
CA PRO A 102 -14.21 -13.39 -9.02
C PRO A 102 -13.16 -14.33 -9.62
N ASP A 103 -12.36 -14.92 -8.75
CA ASP A 103 -11.30 -15.91 -9.05
C ASP A 103 -10.23 -15.46 -10.06
N SER A 104 -10.22 -14.17 -10.45
CA SER A 104 -9.38 -13.69 -11.54
C SER A 104 -8.62 -12.41 -11.23
N ARG A 105 -9.29 -11.36 -10.73
CA ARG A 105 -8.65 -10.05 -10.56
C ARG A 105 -9.23 -9.24 -9.41
N ILE A 106 -8.34 -8.55 -8.69
CA ILE A 106 -8.70 -7.55 -7.69
C ILE A 106 -7.87 -6.31 -7.96
N VAL A 107 -8.53 -5.14 -8.09
CA VAL A 107 -7.85 -3.84 -8.23
C VAL A 107 -8.30 -2.94 -7.09
N TYR A 108 -7.34 -2.33 -6.40
CA TYR A 108 -7.64 -1.42 -5.32
C TYR A 108 -6.54 -0.37 -5.14
N THR A 109 -6.90 0.75 -4.54
CA THR A 109 -5.96 1.75 -4.05
C THR A 109 -5.83 1.63 -2.54
N TYR A 110 -4.68 2.05 -2.00
CA TYR A 110 -4.54 2.25 -0.56
C TYR A 110 -3.59 3.39 -0.23
N THR A 111 -3.74 3.94 0.98
CA THR A 111 -2.83 4.91 1.57
C THR A 111 -2.31 4.38 2.90
N ALA A 112 -1.01 4.47 3.10
CA ALA A 112 -0.36 4.19 4.38
C ALA A 112 0.06 5.49 5.06
N ARG A 113 -0.21 5.58 6.37
CA ARG A 113 0.12 6.74 7.21
C ARG A 113 0.96 6.29 8.40
N VAL A 114 1.81 7.19 8.86
CA VAL A 114 2.52 7.09 10.13
C VAL A 114 2.31 8.39 10.88
N ASP A 115 1.73 8.33 12.08
CA ASP A 115 1.39 9.49 12.90
C ASP A 115 0.58 10.54 12.12
N ASP A 116 -0.50 10.10 11.47
CA ASP A 116 -1.39 10.89 10.60
C ASP A 116 -0.72 11.44 9.32
N VAL A 117 0.60 11.26 9.13
CA VAL A 117 1.33 11.72 7.94
C VAL A 117 1.24 10.67 6.83
N PRO A 118 0.67 10.98 5.66
CA PRO A 118 0.63 10.04 4.53
C PRO A 118 2.05 9.81 3.99
N ARG A 119 2.49 8.56 4.03
CA ARG A 119 3.83 8.15 3.57
C ARG A 119 3.82 7.81 2.09
N TRP A 120 2.89 6.97 1.68
CA TRP A 120 2.68 6.63 0.27
C TRP A 120 1.23 6.27 0.01
N THR A 121 0.84 6.35 -1.26
CA THR A 121 -0.39 5.77 -1.80
C THR A 121 -0.04 4.85 -2.96
N SER A 122 -0.81 3.78 -3.14
CA SER A 122 -0.57 2.79 -4.19
C SER A 122 -1.84 2.43 -4.93
N LEU A 123 -1.69 2.12 -6.23
CA LEU A 123 -2.63 1.34 -7.03
C LEU A 123 -2.10 -0.08 -7.13
N VAL A 124 -2.89 -1.05 -6.70
CA VAL A 124 -2.56 -2.47 -6.71
C VAL A 124 -3.45 -3.22 -7.67
N THR A 125 -2.85 -4.06 -8.50
CA THR A 125 -3.56 -5.07 -9.31
C THR A 125 -3.08 -6.45 -8.90
N VAL A 126 -4.02 -7.30 -8.48
CA VAL A 126 -3.81 -8.73 -8.23
C VAL A 126 -4.47 -9.51 -9.35
N GLU A 127 -3.69 -10.32 -10.05
CA GLU A 127 -4.18 -11.26 -11.07
C GLU A 127 -3.98 -12.69 -10.57
N LEU A 128 -5.02 -13.52 -10.72
CA LEU A 128 -5.01 -14.93 -10.39
C LEU A 128 -5.20 -15.73 -11.68
N ARG A 129 -4.23 -16.59 -12.00
CA ARG A 129 -4.29 -17.45 -13.19
C ARG A 129 -4.16 -18.90 -12.76
N PRO A 130 -5.12 -19.76 -13.08
CA PRO A 130 -4.96 -21.21 -12.85
C PRO A 130 -3.70 -21.74 -13.53
N GLU A 131 -2.91 -22.53 -12.80
CA GLU A 131 -1.70 -23.18 -13.31
C GLU A 131 -1.58 -24.60 -12.72
N GLY A 132 -1.90 -25.61 -13.55
CA GLY A 132 -2.04 -26.98 -13.09
C GLY A 132 -3.13 -27.13 -12.02
N THR A 133 -2.78 -27.64 -10.84
CA THR A 133 -3.67 -27.73 -9.68
C THR A 133 -3.60 -26.50 -8.75
N GLY A 134 -2.74 -25.56 -9.09
CA GLY A 134 -2.48 -24.36 -8.31
C GLY A 134 -2.87 -23.08 -9.03
N THR A 135 -2.35 -21.97 -8.53
CA THR A 135 -2.62 -20.63 -9.03
C THR A 135 -1.31 -19.84 -9.12
N GLN A 136 -1.06 -19.24 -10.29
CA GLN A 136 -0.08 -18.19 -10.44
C GLN A 136 -0.72 -16.86 -10.04
N LEU A 137 -0.28 -16.30 -8.91
CA LEU A 137 -0.62 -14.95 -8.47
C LEU A 137 0.41 -13.97 -9.03
N ARG A 138 -0.08 -12.89 -9.63
CA ARG A 138 0.72 -11.74 -10.02
C ARG A 138 0.22 -10.49 -9.30
N TRP A 139 1.08 -9.89 -8.49
CA TRP A 139 0.85 -8.63 -7.81
C TRP A 139 1.63 -7.53 -8.51
N VAL A 140 0.95 -6.51 -9.01
CA VAL A 140 1.57 -5.29 -9.55
C VAL A 140 1.18 -4.13 -8.65
N GLU A 141 2.16 -3.37 -8.21
CA GLU A 141 1.94 -2.21 -7.37
C GLU A 141 2.64 -0.98 -7.93
N GLN A 142 1.88 0.09 -8.11
CA GLN A 142 2.32 1.41 -8.53
C GLN A 142 2.20 2.33 -7.31
N ALA A 143 3.34 2.77 -6.78
CA ALA A 143 3.39 3.56 -5.56
C ALA A 143 3.79 5.01 -5.86
N ALA A 144 3.15 5.95 -5.16
CA ALA A 144 3.53 7.34 -5.07
C ALA A 144 3.97 7.62 -3.63
N PHE A 145 5.26 7.86 -3.40
CA PHE A 145 5.81 8.23 -2.10
C PHE A 145 5.61 9.73 -1.88
N LEU A 146 4.73 10.05 -0.93
CA LEU A 146 4.25 11.41 -0.66
C LEU A 146 5.14 12.15 0.33
N THR A 147 5.76 11.42 1.25
CA THR A 147 6.67 11.95 2.25
C THR A 147 7.93 11.09 2.26
N ALA A 148 9.07 11.72 2.02
CA ALA A 148 10.36 11.03 2.05
C ALA A 148 10.65 10.47 3.46
N SER A 149 11.18 9.25 3.53
CA SER A 149 11.77 8.71 4.76
C SER A 149 13.17 9.30 4.99
N ALA A 150 13.79 8.95 6.12
CA ALA A 150 15.19 9.29 6.37
C ALA A 150 16.15 8.67 5.33
N GLU A 151 15.76 7.55 4.72
CA GLU A 151 16.49 6.81 3.69
C GLU A 151 15.62 6.59 2.45
N PRO A 152 15.38 7.61 1.62
CA PRO A 152 14.42 7.53 0.50
C PRO A 152 14.70 6.39 -0.49
N ASP A 153 15.97 6.04 -0.70
CA ASP A 153 16.36 4.94 -1.58
C ASP A 153 15.92 3.56 -1.06
N GLN A 154 15.62 3.45 0.22
CA GLN A 154 15.14 2.22 0.85
C GLN A 154 13.60 2.08 0.86
N ASP A 155 12.85 3.14 0.54
CA ASP A 155 11.38 3.12 0.57
C ASP A 155 10.81 2.02 -0.34
N LEU A 156 11.25 1.94 -1.59
CA LEU A 156 10.79 0.92 -2.54
C LEU A 156 11.23 -0.50 -2.14
N PRO A 157 12.51 -0.76 -1.80
CA PRO A 157 12.93 -2.06 -1.27
C PRO A 157 12.11 -2.50 -0.05
N HIS A 158 11.84 -1.60 0.90
CA HIS A 158 11.03 -1.88 2.09
C HIS A 158 9.58 -2.21 1.72
N LEU A 159 8.92 -1.41 0.88
CA LEU A 159 7.56 -1.65 0.44
C LEU A 159 7.43 -3.00 -0.28
N ARG A 160 8.34 -3.28 -1.22
CA ARG A 160 8.38 -4.56 -1.95
C ARG A 160 8.64 -5.75 -1.01
N GLY A 161 9.54 -5.59 -0.03
CA GLY A 161 9.83 -6.59 0.99
C GLY A 161 8.61 -6.88 1.87
N ALA A 162 7.91 -5.84 2.32
CA ALA A 162 6.68 -5.97 3.10
C ALA A 162 5.57 -6.67 2.32
N THR A 163 5.39 -6.34 1.03
CA THR A 163 4.43 -7.02 0.15
C THR A 163 4.78 -8.50 -0.01
N ARG A 164 6.06 -8.83 -0.21
CA ARG A 164 6.51 -10.23 -0.28
C ARG A 164 6.22 -11.00 1.01
N LEU A 165 6.47 -10.40 2.15
CA LEU A 165 6.20 -11.00 3.46
C LEU A 165 4.70 -11.29 3.65
N ARG A 166 3.84 -10.35 3.26
CA ARG A 166 2.37 -10.53 3.29
C ARG A 166 1.94 -11.69 2.38
N LEU A 167 2.48 -11.76 1.17
CA LEU A 167 2.16 -12.84 0.22
C LEU A 167 2.65 -14.21 0.69
N ASN A 168 3.75 -14.30 1.44
CA ASN A 168 4.14 -15.55 2.13
C ASN A 168 3.10 -15.94 3.19
N GLY A 169 2.53 -14.97 3.89
CA GLY A 169 1.40 -15.21 4.81
C GLY A 169 0.14 -15.70 4.10
N LEU A 170 -0.18 -15.16 2.92
CA LEU A 170 -1.25 -15.65 2.05
C LEU A 170 -1.00 -17.11 1.64
N ALA A 171 0.22 -17.45 1.18
CA ALA A 171 0.56 -18.82 0.83
C ALA A 171 0.29 -19.79 1.99
N ALA A 172 0.69 -19.43 3.19
CA ALA A 172 0.42 -20.22 4.39
C ALA A 172 -1.09 -20.31 4.73
N ALA A 173 -1.86 -19.27 4.43
CA ALA A 173 -3.29 -19.22 4.72
C ALA A 173 -4.14 -20.09 3.77
N VAL A 174 -3.70 -20.26 2.51
CA VAL A 174 -4.41 -21.06 1.49
C VAL A 174 -3.88 -22.49 1.34
N THR A 175 -2.73 -22.81 1.96
CA THR A 175 -2.22 -24.18 1.95
C THR A 175 -3.16 -25.04 2.83
N PRO A 176 -3.71 -26.15 2.30
CA PRO A 176 -4.47 -27.08 3.11
C PRO A 176 -3.63 -27.54 4.30
N ALA A 177 -4.20 -27.55 5.51
CA ALA A 177 -3.54 -28.20 6.65
C ALA A 177 -3.21 -29.62 6.27
N PRO A 178 -1.98 -30.13 6.55
CA PRO A 178 -1.66 -31.54 6.30
C PRO A 178 -2.72 -32.37 6.98
N GLY A 179 -3.43 -33.19 6.17
CA GLY A 179 -4.62 -33.91 6.60
C GLY A 179 -4.35 -34.68 7.89
N ARG A 180 -5.18 -34.45 8.91
CA ARG A 180 -5.36 -35.47 9.95
C ARG A 180 -5.84 -36.71 9.21
N ALA A 181 -4.92 -37.65 8.99
CA ALA A 181 -5.33 -38.99 8.58
C ALA A 181 -6.37 -39.48 9.60
N ALA A 182 -7.54 -39.80 9.07
CA ALA A 182 -8.62 -40.39 9.84
C ALA A 182 -8.26 -41.84 10.26
#